data_dc122007a946b8a696eb9414691b8a9d
#
_entry.id   dc122007a946b8a696eb9414691b8a9d
#
_cell.length_a   1.000
_cell.length_b   1.000
_cell.length_c   1.000
_cell.angle_alpha   90.00
_cell.angle_beta   90.00
_cell.angle_gamma   90.00
#
_symmetry.space_group_name_H-M   'P 1'
#
loop_
_entity.id
_entity.type
_entity.pdbx_description
1 polymer ?
#
loop_
_entity_poly.entity_id
_entity_poly.type
_entity_poly.pdbx_seq_one_letter_code
_entity_poly.pdbx_strand_id
1 'polypeptide(L)'
;MSVKSTDIAKFDQNPLLEKLIAFGLSHAEASVYLYLLEKGRETGGSKIALGTGLHRQYVYLALPRLTKEGLVEEVPHGKQAKYKAKAPQVIETLGRKKAIEAGDLARELNLISNIGNEQDFEVIQGKRAIQELEMSLVAQADESWECYIIGGGSVGYSAVMGEHLNDHLDEMQKKRLHVRYIGSMSERPMYEQYIGKFENQEYRFIEKLPEGVTHLVVRQNSVSFYTFLNPPLVYIVKSKQIADNYRAFFNMLWDMAVGRIPKLS
;
A
#
# COMPACT_ATOMS: atom_id res chain seq x y z
N MET A 1 45.73 19.06 16.62
CA MET A 1 44.45 19.72 16.96
C MET A 1 43.49 18.65 17.43
N SER A 2 43.24 18.64 18.74
CA SER A 2 42.36 17.67 19.41
C SER A 2 40.91 17.99 19.04
N VAL A 3 40.22 17.04 18.41
CA VAL A 3 38.77 17.14 18.15
C VAL A 3 38.07 17.08 19.51
N LYS A 4 37.30 18.09 19.82
CA LYS A 4 36.56 18.17 21.08
C LYS A 4 35.59 17.00 21.15
N SER A 5 35.62 16.26 22.24
CA SER A 5 34.71 15.14 22.58
C SER A 5 33.20 15.48 22.46
N THR A 6 32.89 16.78 22.34
CA THR A 6 31.56 17.37 22.22
C THR A 6 30.89 17.16 20.84
N ASP A 7 31.69 16.95 19.78
CA ASP A 7 31.13 16.79 18.40
C ASP A 7 30.67 15.35 18.13
N ILE A 8 31.25 14.36 18.80
CA ILE A 8 30.91 12.95 18.62
C ILE A 8 29.56 12.64 19.29
N ALA A 9 29.32 13.16 20.50
CA ALA A 9 28.07 12.98 21.23
C ALA A 9 26.85 13.65 20.56
N LYS A 10 27.08 14.59 19.63
CA LYS A 10 26.01 15.33 18.94
C LYS A 10 25.30 14.50 17.88
N PHE A 11 25.98 13.55 17.23
CA PHE A 11 25.36 12.67 16.23
C PHE A 11 24.54 11.56 16.86
N ASP A 12 25.00 10.96 17.96
CA ASP A 12 24.30 9.87 18.66
C ASP A 12 22.98 10.32 19.30
N GLN A 13 22.82 11.62 19.57
CA GLN A 13 21.58 12.19 20.12
C GLN A 13 20.67 12.82 19.03
N ASN A 14 21.03 12.71 17.77
CA ASN A 14 20.23 13.30 16.69
C ASN A 14 19.00 12.41 16.40
N PRO A 15 17.76 12.89 16.59
CA PRO A 15 16.55 12.10 16.33
C PRO A 15 16.42 11.63 14.87
N LEU A 16 17.13 12.25 13.92
CA LEU A 16 17.17 11.82 12.54
C LEU A 16 18.03 10.56 12.34
N LEU A 17 19.00 10.31 13.22
CA LEU A 17 19.81 9.10 13.19
C LEU A 17 18.93 7.86 13.34
N GLU A 18 18.10 7.83 14.39
CA GLU A 18 17.18 6.74 14.67
C GLU A 18 16.18 6.52 13.51
N LYS A 19 15.69 7.59 12.91
CA LYS A 19 14.77 7.50 11.76
C LYS A 19 15.46 6.91 10.53
N LEU A 20 16.71 7.24 10.27
CA LEU A 20 17.49 6.66 9.17
C LEU A 20 17.82 5.19 9.42
N ILE A 21 18.09 4.81 10.67
CA ILE A 21 18.29 3.41 11.06
C ILE A 21 16.99 2.62 10.87
N ALA A 22 15.86 3.15 11.32
CA ALA A 22 14.53 2.54 11.11
C ALA A 22 14.17 2.42 9.62
N PHE A 23 14.67 3.33 8.77
CA PHE A 23 14.54 3.24 7.32
C PHE A 23 15.40 2.13 6.69
N GLY A 24 16.38 1.58 7.45
CA GLY A 24 17.22 0.45 7.05
C GLY A 24 18.67 0.79 6.74
N LEU A 25 19.16 1.96 7.16
CA LEU A 25 20.60 2.26 7.16
C LEU A 25 21.24 1.67 8.42
N SER A 26 22.48 1.22 8.33
CA SER A 26 23.28 0.94 9.51
C SER A 26 23.62 2.25 10.25
N HIS A 27 23.97 2.15 11.52
CA HIS A 27 24.41 3.31 12.32
C HIS A 27 25.54 4.10 11.62
N ALA A 28 26.52 3.40 11.04
CA ALA A 28 27.62 4.03 10.33
C ALA A 28 27.16 4.75 9.05
N GLU A 29 26.28 4.15 8.27
CA GLU A 29 25.70 4.76 7.07
C GLU A 29 24.88 6.00 7.41
N ALA A 30 24.03 5.93 8.41
CA ALA A 30 23.22 7.06 8.86
C ALA A 30 24.09 8.22 9.36
N SER A 31 25.11 7.94 10.18
CA SER A 31 26.06 8.94 10.70
C SER A 31 26.85 9.62 9.57
N VAL A 32 27.36 8.83 8.61
CA VAL A 32 28.11 9.35 7.46
C VAL A 32 27.21 10.24 6.58
N TYR A 33 26.00 9.81 6.31
CA TYR A 33 25.04 10.56 5.49
C TYR A 33 24.66 11.89 6.15
N LEU A 34 24.29 11.87 7.44
CA LEU A 34 23.97 13.09 8.20
C LEU A 34 25.16 14.07 8.23
N TYR A 35 26.35 13.56 8.50
CA TYR A 35 27.56 14.40 8.50
C TYR A 35 27.80 15.08 7.14
N LEU A 36 27.66 14.34 6.04
CA LEU A 36 27.83 14.88 4.69
C LEU A 36 26.72 15.90 4.34
N LEU A 37 25.50 15.67 4.79
CA LEU A 37 24.39 16.65 4.65
C LEU A 37 24.70 17.94 5.37
N GLU A 38 25.13 17.86 6.64
CA GLU A 38 25.50 19.05 7.43
C GLU A 38 26.67 19.83 6.80
N LYS A 39 27.64 19.13 6.20
CA LYS A 39 28.79 19.79 5.56
C LYS A 39 28.40 20.47 4.24
N GLY A 40 27.41 19.97 3.52
CA GLY A 40 26.93 20.54 2.26
C GLY A 40 27.98 20.61 1.14
N ARG A 41 29.15 19.98 1.31
CA ARG A 41 30.28 20.04 0.38
C ARG A 41 31.01 18.70 0.30
N GLU A 42 31.82 18.56 -0.76
CA GLU A 42 32.69 17.40 -0.97
C GLU A 42 33.67 17.22 0.20
N THR A 43 33.70 16.00 0.77
CA THR A 43 34.53 15.70 1.92
C THR A 43 35.21 14.34 1.74
N GLY A 44 36.52 14.29 2.00
CA GLY A 44 37.29 13.04 1.94
C GLY A 44 37.05 12.11 3.11
N GLY A 45 37.17 10.79 2.89
CA GLY A 45 36.83 9.75 3.89
C GLY A 45 37.53 9.92 5.25
N SER A 46 38.77 10.36 5.28
CA SER A 46 39.50 10.63 6.55
C SER A 46 38.89 11.79 7.35
N LYS A 47 38.36 12.83 6.66
CA LYS A 47 37.68 13.95 7.33
C LYS A 47 36.28 13.54 7.80
N ILE A 48 35.61 12.64 7.08
CA ILE A 48 34.34 12.05 7.48
C ILE A 48 34.54 11.23 8.77
N ALA A 49 35.53 10.35 8.81
CA ALA A 49 35.86 9.55 9.99
C ALA A 49 36.14 10.43 11.22
N LEU A 50 36.93 11.49 11.02
CA LEU A 50 37.24 12.44 12.08
C LEU A 50 35.99 13.18 12.57
N GLY A 51 35.11 13.58 11.65
CA GLY A 51 33.93 14.39 11.97
C GLY A 51 32.76 13.58 12.56
N THR A 52 32.64 12.30 12.20
CA THR A 52 31.62 11.39 12.77
C THR A 52 32.09 10.67 14.04
N GLY A 53 33.39 10.68 14.33
CA GLY A 53 33.96 9.87 15.39
C GLY A 53 34.04 8.37 15.10
N LEU A 54 33.62 7.94 13.91
CA LEU A 54 33.68 6.55 13.51
C LEU A 54 35.10 6.13 13.15
N HIS A 55 35.43 4.86 13.45
CA HIS A 55 36.68 4.30 12.94
C HIS A 55 36.69 4.30 11.41
N ARG A 56 37.84 4.61 10.79
CA ARG A 56 37.98 4.73 9.32
C ARG A 56 37.39 3.54 8.56
N GLN A 57 37.57 2.34 9.08
CA GLN A 57 37.05 1.11 8.47
C GLN A 57 35.54 1.16 8.24
N TYR A 58 34.77 1.61 9.25
CA TYR A 58 33.30 1.72 9.13
C TYR A 58 32.89 2.77 8.10
N VAL A 59 33.60 3.87 8.01
CA VAL A 59 33.34 4.90 7.01
C VAL A 59 33.59 4.36 5.60
N TYR A 60 34.69 3.64 5.37
CA TYR A 60 35.00 3.06 4.07
C TYR A 60 34.13 1.87 3.70
N LEU A 61 33.47 1.22 4.65
CA LEU A 61 32.42 0.24 4.39
C LEU A 61 31.07 0.91 4.08
N ALA A 62 30.74 2.02 4.73
CA ALA A 62 29.48 2.73 4.56
C ALA A 62 29.42 3.48 3.21
N LEU A 63 30.50 4.14 2.80
CA LEU A 63 30.53 4.98 1.58
C LEU A 63 30.11 4.25 0.31
N PRO A 64 30.64 3.05 -0.04
CA PRO A 64 30.22 2.33 -1.23
C PRO A 64 28.74 1.95 -1.21
N ARG A 65 28.20 1.59 -0.04
CA ARG A 65 26.80 1.24 0.12
C ARG A 65 25.90 2.46 -0.06
N LEU A 66 26.26 3.59 0.56
CA LEU A 66 25.54 4.85 0.39
C LEU A 66 25.58 5.34 -1.07
N THR A 67 26.69 5.13 -1.78
CA THR A 67 26.83 5.47 -3.21
C THR A 67 25.95 4.55 -4.06
N LYS A 68 25.95 3.24 -3.79
CA LYS A 68 25.11 2.26 -4.49
C LYS A 68 23.62 2.56 -4.31
N GLU A 69 23.19 2.94 -3.10
CA GLU A 69 21.82 3.35 -2.80
C GLU A 69 21.48 4.77 -3.31
N GLY A 70 22.45 5.48 -3.86
CA GLY A 70 22.26 6.81 -4.43
C GLY A 70 22.12 7.94 -3.40
N LEU A 71 22.43 7.70 -2.13
CA LEU A 71 22.38 8.70 -1.04
C LEU A 71 23.61 9.60 -1.04
N VAL A 72 24.74 9.11 -1.52
CA VAL A 72 26.02 9.82 -1.61
C VAL A 72 26.55 9.74 -3.03
N GLU A 73 27.17 10.80 -3.48
CA GLU A 73 27.89 10.88 -4.73
C GLU A 73 29.40 10.83 -4.46
N GLU A 74 30.10 9.98 -5.19
CA GLU A 74 31.57 9.94 -5.20
C GLU A 74 32.11 10.86 -6.28
N VAL A 75 32.93 11.83 -5.89
CA VAL A 75 33.54 12.81 -6.82
C VAL A 75 35.04 12.52 -6.94
N PRO A 76 35.53 12.15 -8.12
CA PRO A 76 36.97 11.95 -8.34
C PRO A 76 37.77 13.21 -8.00
N HIS A 77 38.83 13.10 -7.19
CA HIS A 77 39.66 14.22 -6.84
C HIS A 77 41.15 13.80 -6.80
N GLY A 78 41.76 13.81 -7.94
CA GLY A 78 43.17 13.35 -8.13
C GLY A 78 43.29 11.85 -7.77
N LYS A 79 44.20 11.52 -6.85
CA LYS A 79 44.41 10.14 -6.37
C LYS A 79 43.48 9.72 -5.25
N GLN A 80 42.58 10.60 -4.81
CA GLN A 80 41.64 10.35 -3.70
C GLN A 80 40.23 10.69 -4.12
N ALA A 81 39.24 9.94 -3.62
CA ALA A 81 37.84 10.25 -3.80
C ALA A 81 37.35 11.22 -2.71
N LYS A 82 36.44 12.10 -3.06
CA LYS A 82 35.62 12.89 -2.15
C LYS A 82 34.16 12.47 -2.28
N TYR A 83 33.39 12.71 -1.24
CA TYR A 83 32.02 12.29 -1.13
C TYR A 83 31.12 13.47 -0.77
N LYS A 84 29.94 13.53 -1.37
CA LYS A 84 28.92 14.55 -1.11
C LYS A 84 27.57 13.88 -0.93
N ALA A 85 26.80 14.28 0.09
CA ALA A 85 25.43 13.81 0.21
C ALA A 85 24.56 14.36 -0.90
N LYS A 86 23.71 13.53 -1.47
CA LYS A 86 22.60 13.96 -2.32
C LYS A 86 21.46 14.54 -1.50
N ALA A 87 20.60 15.30 -2.14
CA ALA A 87 19.48 15.96 -1.48
C ALA A 87 18.54 14.94 -0.78
N PRO A 88 17.95 15.29 0.37
CA PRO A 88 17.12 14.35 1.17
C PRO A 88 15.95 13.71 0.44
N GLN A 89 15.45 14.33 -0.64
CA GLN A 89 14.39 13.79 -1.50
C GLN A 89 14.72 12.41 -2.09
N VAL A 90 15.99 12.07 -2.16
CA VAL A 90 16.42 10.74 -2.60
C VAL A 90 15.91 9.62 -1.69
N ILE A 91 15.68 9.90 -0.40
CA ILE A 91 15.12 8.94 0.55
C ILE A 91 13.70 8.54 0.17
N GLU A 92 12.88 9.48 -0.32
CA GLU A 92 11.52 9.18 -0.79
C GLU A 92 11.57 8.26 -2.02
N THR A 93 12.44 8.56 -2.98
CA THR A 93 12.63 7.72 -4.18
C THR A 93 13.11 6.31 -3.80
N LEU A 94 14.05 6.21 -2.86
CA LEU A 94 14.55 4.93 -2.36
C LEU A 94 13.46 4.14 -1.62
N GLY A 95 12.62 4.84 -0.83
CA GLY A 95 11.48 4.23 -0.14
C GLY A 95 10.47 3.63 -1.12
N ARG A 96 10.11 4.36 -2.18
CA ARG A 96 9.22 3.85 -3.24
C ARG A 96 9.82 2.64 -3.95
N LYS A 97 11.10 2.67 -4.29
CA LYS A 97 11.80 1.54 -4.90
C LYS A 97 11.77 0.31 -4.01
N LYS A 98 12.12 0.46 -2.72
CA LYS A 98 12.06 -0.65 -1.75
C LYS A 98 10.65 -1.22 -1.59
N ALA A 99 9.60 -0.39 -1.62
CA ALA A 99 8.22 -0.85 -1.55
C ALA A 99 7.84 -1.71 -2.76
N ILE A 100 8.26 -1.34 -3.96
CA ILE A 100 8.03 -2.14 -5.18
C ILE A 100 8.79 -3.46 -5.09
N GLU A 101 10.08 -3.43 -4.76
CA GLU A 101 10.92 -4.64 -4.62
C GLU A 101 10.37 -5.60 -3.54
N ALA A 102 9.86 -5.07 -2.43
CA ALA A 102 9.22 -5.86 -1.39
C ALA A 102 7.92 -6.52 -1.88
N GLY A 103 7.12 -5.83 -2.68
CA GLY A 103 5.91 -6.38 -3.30
C GLY A 103 6.23 -7.49 -4.29
N ASP A 104 7.27 -7.32 -5.12
CA ASP A 104 7.73 -8.34 -6.07
C ASP A 104 8.23 -9.59 -5.34
N LEU A 105 9.10 -9.40 -4.34
CA LEU A 105 9.61 -10.49 -3.51
C LEU A 105 8.49 -11.23 -2.77
N ALA A 106 7.51 -10.53 -2.23
CA ALA A 106 6.36 -11.16 -1.58
C ALA A 106 5.57 -12.03 -2.56
N ARG A 107 5.39 -11.58 -3.81
CA ARG A 107 4.74 -12.39 -4.86
C ARG A 107 5.53 -13.65 -5.18
N GLU A 108 6.86 -13.56 -5.33
CA GLU A 108 7.72 -14.73 -5.58
C GLU A 108 7.69 -15.71 -4.40
N LEU A 109 7.76 -15.22 -3.17
CA LEU A 109 7.68 -16.05 -1.97
C LEU A 109 6.31 -16.74 -1.85
N ASN A 110 5.21 -16.05 -2.21
CA ASN A 110 3.88 -16.65 -2.25
C ASN A 110 3.79 -17.79 -3.26
N LEU A 111 4.47 -17.71 -4.40
CA LEU A 111 4.52 -18.83 -5.35
C LEU A 111 5.20 -20.08 -4.75
N ILE A 112 6.19 -19.88 -3.89
CA ILE A 112 6.87 -20.97 -3.20
C ILE A 112 6.01 -21.52 -2.04
N SER A 113 5.37 -20.65 -1.28
CA SER A 113 4.54 -21.03 -0.13
C SER A 113 3.22 -21.70 -0.54
N ASN A 114 2.69 -21.35 -1.72
CA ASN A 114 1.45 -21.93 -2.26
C ASN A 114 1.63 -23.26 -2.99
N ILE A 115 2.82 -23.85 -2.98
CA ILE A 115 3.03 -25.24 -3.47
C ILE A 115 2.36 -26.20 -2.47
N GLY A 116 1.04 -26.35 -2.58
CA GLY A 116 0.24 -27.28 -1.79
C GLY A 116 -0.99 -26.72 -1.06
N ASN A 117 -1.19 -25.41 -1.02
CA ASN A 117 -2.40 -24.82 -0.44
C ASN A 117 -3.30 -24.24 -1.55
N GLU A 118 -4.36 -24.97 -1.90
CA GLU A 118 -5.44 -24.45 -2.76
C GLU A 118 -6.23 -23.29 -2.12
N GLN A 119 -5.97 -22.98 -0.84
CA GLN A 119 -6.66 -21.97 -0.04
C GLN A 119 -5.68 -21.16 0.80
N ASP A 120 -5.82 -19.85 0.77
CA ASP A 120 -5.10 -18.90 1.61
C ASP A 120 -6.11 -17.99 2.33
N PHE A 121 -5.74 -17.54 3.51
CA PHE A 121 -6.62 -16.73 4.36
C PHE A 121 -5.87 -15.52 4.89
N GLU A 122 -6.47 -14.35 4.72
CA GLU A 122 -5.89 -13.07 5.14
C GLU A 122 -6.90 -12.27 5.97
N VAL A 123 -6.43 -11.58 7.00
CA VAL A 123 -7.24 -10.65 7.81
C VAL A 123 -6.62 -9.27 7.78
N ILE A 124 -7.41 -8.31 7.33
CA ILE A 124 -7.02 -6.89 7.30
C ILE A 124 -7.82 -6.15 8.38
N GLN A 125 -7.15 -5.41 9.25
CA GLN A 125 -7.78 -4.72 10.36
C GLN A 125 -7.49 -3.22 10.32
N GLY A 126 -8.54 -2.43 10.53
CA GLY A 126 -8.47 -1.00 10.67
C GLY A 126 -8.74 -0.22 9.38
N LYS A 127 -9.23 1.00 9.55
CA LYS A 127 -9.71 1.87 8.48
C LYS A 127 -8.63 2.09 7.40
N ARG A 128 -7.42 2.48 7.80
CA ARG A 128 -6.33 2.81 6.88
C ARG A 128 -5.88 1.59 6.06
N ALA A 129 -5.74 0.43 6.70
CA ALA A 129 -5.33 -0.79 6.01
C ALA A 129 -6.37 -1.25 4.98
N ILE A 130 -7.68 -1.07 5.27
CA ILE A 130 -8.76 -1.35 4.32
C ILE A 130 -8.75 -0.36 3.16
N GLN A 131 -8.52 0.92 3.40
CA GLN A 131 -8.38 1.93 2.34
C GLN A 131 -7.21 1.58 1.40
N GLU A 132 -6.04 1.25 1.95
CA GLU A 132 -4.85 0.84 1.19
C GLU A 132 -5.13 -0.44 0.38
N LEU A 133 -5.82 -1.42 0.96
CA LEU A 133 -6.26 -2.63 0.25
C LEU A 133 -7.15 -2.29 -0.95
N GLU A 134 -8.24 -1.55 -0.74
CA GLU A 134 -9.22 -1.25 -1.79
C GLU A 134 -8.59 -0.42 -2.93
N MET A 135 -7.79 0.58 -2.60
CA MET A 135 -7.07 1.39 -3.60
C MET A 135 -6.07 0.54 -4.38
N SER A 136 -5.36 -0.37 -3.71
CA SER A 136 -4.42 -1.30 -4.35
C SER A 136 -5.12 -2.29 -5.29
N LEU A 137 -6.26 -2.85 -4.88
CA LEU A 137 -7.05 -3.78 -5.69
C LEU A 137 -7.52 -3.13 -7.00
N VAL A 138 -8.04 -1.90 -6.93
CA VAL A 138 -8.46 -1.16 -8.12
C VAL A 138 -7.26 -0.74 -8.97
N ALA A 139 -6.15 -0.32 -8.36
CA ALA A 139 -4.94 0.04 -9.09
C ALA A 139 -4.37 -1.13 -9.92
N GLN A 140 -4.47 -2.36 -9.42
CA GLN A 140 -3.99 -3.58 -10.08
C GLN A 140 -5.02 -4.22 -11.03
N ALA A 141 -6.28 -3.79 -10.97
CA ALA A 141 -7.34 -4.34 -11.79
C ALA A 141 -7.16 -3.98 -13.29
N ASP A 142 -7.52 -4.91 -14.16
CA ASP A 142 -7.63 -4.74 -15.61
C ASP A 142 -9.09 -4.87 -16.10
N GLU A 143 -9.31 -4.80 -17.41
CA GLU A 143 -10.66 -4.86 -18.02
C GLU A 143 -11.40 -6.20 -17.78
N SER A 144 -10.68 -7.28 -17.42
CA SER A 144 -11.27 -8.57 -17.08
C SER A 144 -11.77 -8.66 -15.64
N TRP A 145 -11.52 -7.61 -14.84
CA TRP A 145 -11.86 -7.60 -13.43
C TRP A 145 -13.37 -7.48 -13.20
N GLU A 146 -13.92 -8.42 -12.46
CA GLU A 146 -15.31 -8.49 -12.07
C GLU A 146 -15.45 -8.52 -10.56
N CYS A 147 -16.41 -7.79 -10.04
CA CYS A 147 -16.72 -7.70 -8.63
C CYS A 147 -18.23 -7.89 -8.39
N TYR A 148 -18.57 -8.85 -7.55
CA TYR A 148 -19.92 -9.18 -7.17
C TYR A 148 -20.10 -8.88 -5.68
N ILE A 149 -21.00 -7.97 -5.35
CA ILE A 149 -21.19 -7.47 -3.98
C ILE A 149 -22.59 -7.81 -3.50
N ILE A 150 -22.68 -8.51 -2.37
CA ILE A 150 -23.90 -8.61 -1.59
C ILE A 150 -23.74 -7.61 -0.43
N GLY A 151 -24.49 -6.51 -0.53
CA GLY A 151 -24.42 -5.38 0.39
C GLY A 151 -25.20 -5.60 1.68
N GLY A 152 -25.49 -4.52 2.35
CA GLY A 152 -26.13 -4.41 3.65
C GLY A 152 -25.36 -3.50 4.60
N GLY A 153 -24.12 -3.11 4.23
CA GLY A 153 -23.26 -2.26 5.03
C GLY A 153 -22.69 -1.05 4.26
N SER A 154 -23.39 -0.54 3.27
CA SER A 154 -22.90 0.55 2.39
C SER A 154 -22.53 1.83 3.15
N VAL A 155 -23.28 2.18 4.18
CA VAL A 155 -22.97 3.31 5.06
C VAL A 155 -21.63 3.08 5.77
N GLY A 156 -21.39 1.86 6.26
CA GLY A 156 -20.13 1.48 6.89
C GLY A 156 -18.95 1.53 5.94
N TYR A 157 -19.14 1.01 4.71
CA TYR A 157 -18.10 1.08 3.67
C TYR A 157 -17.74 2.52 3.32
N SER A 158 -18.74 3.37 3.10
CA SER A 158 -18.53 4.80 2.82
C SER A 158 -17.80 5.50 3.96
N ALA A 159 -18.13 5.18 5.21
CA ALA A 159 -17.46 5.73 6.39
C ALA A 159 -16.00 5.25 6.50
N VAL A 160 -15.72 4.01 6.13
CA VAL A 160 -14.34 3.46 6.09
C VAL A 160 -13.55 4.11 4.97
N MET A 161 -14.08 4.20 3.76
CA MET A 161 -13.37 4.83 2.63
C MET A 161 -13.18 6.33 2.83
N GLY A 162 -14.17 7.04 3.38
CA GLY A 162 -14.07 8.46 3.69
C GLY A 162 -13.74 9.30 2.46
N GLU A 163 -12.69 10.12 2.55
CA GLU A 163 -12.22 10.97 1.46
C GLU A 163 -11.70 10.21 0.23
N HIS A 164 -11.28 8.96 0.39
CA HIS A 164 -10.81 8.12 -0.72
C HIS A 164 -11.94 7.50 -1.54
N LEU A 165 -13.21 7.62 -1.12
CA LEU A 165 -14.33 6.97 -1.81
C LEU A 165 -14.48 7.46 -3.25
N ASN A 166 -14.42 8.78 -3.46
CA ASN A 166 -14.58 9.35 -4.80
C ASN A 166 -13.43 8.96 -5.73
N ASP A 167 -12.19 9.03 -5.25
CA ASP A 167 -11.01 8.63 -6.02
C ASP A 167 -11.08 7.14 -6.40
N HIS A 168 -11.54 6.29 -5.47
CA HIS A 168 -11.75 4.87 -5.71
C HIS A 168 -12.79 4.61 -6.81
N LEU A 169 -13.96 5.27 -6.74
CA LEU A 169 -15.02 5.15 -7.74
C LEU A 169 -14.60 5.70 -9.10
N ASP A 170 -13.90 6.82 -9.13
CA ASP A 170 -13.38 7.44 -10.36
C ASP A 170 -12.36 6.53 -11.05
N GLU A 171 -11.48 5.89 -10.28
CA GLU A 171 -10.50 4.96 -10.83
C GLU A 171 -11.17 3.68 -11.38
N MET A 172 -12.17 3.15 -10.67
CA MET A 172 -12.99 2.04 -11.18
C MET A 172 -13.68 2.38 -12.50
N GLN A 173 -14.19 3.61 -12.63
CA GLN A 173 -14.83 4.09 -13.86
C GLN A 173 -13.82 4.24 -15.01
N LYS A 174 -12.67 4.87 -14.77
CA LYS A 174 -11.60 5.03 -15.78
C LYS A 174 -11.17 3.69 -16.36
N LYS A 175 -11.08 2.68 -15.51
CA LYS A 175 -10.70 1.31 -15.90
C LYS A 175 -11.85 0.46 -16.41
N ARG A 176 -13.08 0.99 -16.44
CA ARG A 176 -14.30 0.29 -16.86
C ARG A 176 -14.53 -1.04 -16.13
N LEU A 177 -14.25 -1.07 -14.83
CA LEU A 177 -14.38 -2.28 -14.03
C LEU A 177 -15.85 -2.68 -13.86
N HIS A 178 -16.13 -3.98 -14.01
CA HIS A 178 -17.48 -4.52 -13.90
C HIS A 178 -17.87 -4.77 -12.45
N VAL A 179 -18.94 -4.13 -11.98
CA VAL A 179 -19.48 -4.31 -10.64
C VAL A 179 -20.96 -4.68 -10.72
N ARG A 180 -21.35 -5.75 -10.04
CA ARG A 180 -22.74 -6.09 -9.76
C ARG A 180 -23.00 -6.03 -8.27
N TYR A 181 -23.94 -5.22 -7.89
CA TYR A 181 -24.31 -4.99 -6.49
C TYR A 181 -25.74 -5.46 -6.20
N ILE A 182 -25.91 -6.28 -5.16
CA ILE A 182 -27.20 -6.62 -4.57
C ILE A 182 -27.30 -5.93 -3.23
N GLY A 183 -28.26 -5.03 -3.05
CA GLY A 183 -28.53 -4.33 -1.80
C GLY A 183 -29.90 -4.62 -1.22
N SER A 184 -30.15 -4.14 0.00
CA SER A 184 -31.49 -4.07 0.55
C SER A 184 -32.30 -2.95 -0.08
N MET A 185 -33.63 -3.05 -0.08
CA MET A 185 -34.48 -1.97 -0.60
C MET A 185 -34.30 -0.65 0.14
N SER A 186 -33.91 -0.65 1.40
CA SER A 186 -33.59 0.55 2.18
C SER A 186 -32.33 1.28 1.70
N GLU A 187 -31.39 0.57 1.10
CA GLU A 187 -30.17 1.17 0.53
C GLU A 187 -30.39 1.81 -0.84
N ARG A 188 -31.49 1.46 -1.53
CA ARG A 188 -31.79 1.93 -2.89
C ARG A 188 -31.68 3.45 -3.06
N PRO A 189 -32.20 4.31 -2.16
CA PRO A 189 -32.09 5.76 -2.33
C PRO A 189 -30.65 6.27 -2.38
N MET A 190 -29.74 5.60 -1.68
CA MET A 190 -28.32 5.94 -1.69
C MET A 190 -27.67 5.63 -3.04
N TYR A 191 -28.11 4.56 -3.70
CA TYR A 191 -27.57 4.14 -4.99
C TYR A 191 -28.21 4.83 -6.19
N GLU A 192 -29.40 5.42 -6.06
CA GLU A 192 -30.07 6.17 -7.14
C GLU A 192 -29.19 7.26 -7.73
N GLN A 193 -28.35 7.89 -6.93
CA GLN A 193 -27.39 8.89 -7.40
C GLN A 193 -26.25 8.34 -8.28
N TYR A 194 -26.00 7.01 -8.23
CA TYR A 194 -24.95 6.34 -8.98
C TYR A 194 -25.49 5.59 -10.21
N ILE A 195 -26.79 5.27 -10.20
CA ILE A 195 -27.45 4.53 -11.28
C ILE A 195 -27.38 5.34 -12.55
N GLY A 196 -26.83 4.74 -13.61
CA GLY A 196 -26.64 5.39 -14.90
C GLY A 196 -25.42 6.30 -15.03
N LYS A 197 -24.71 6.59 -13.93
CA LYS A 197 -23.43 7.31 -14.00
C LYS A 197 -22.29 6.42 -14.50
N PHE A 198 -22.36 5.13 -14.21
CA PHE A 198 -21.29 4.18 -14.48
C PHE A 198 -21.80 3.09 -15.42
N GLU A 199 -21.25 3.03 -16.63
CA GLU A 199 -21.75 2.11 -17.68
C GLU A 199 -21.59 0.63 -17.32
N ASN A 200 -20.60 0.29 -16.50
CA ASN A 200 -20.23 -1.08 -16.14
C ASN A 200 -20.66 -1.46 -14.71
N GLN A 201 -21.61 -0.73 -14.13
CA GLN A 201 -22.11 -1.02 -12.78
C GLN A 201 -23.61 -1.31 -12.83
N GLU A 202 -23.98 -2.46 -12.31
CA GLU A 202 -25.36 -2.90 -12.24
C GLU A 202 -25.79 -3.05 -10.77
N TYR A 203 -27.00 -2.55 -10.47
CA TYR A 203 -27.56 -2.57 -9.12
C TYR A 203 -28.90 -3.25 -9.11
N ARG A 204 -29.12 -4.19 -8.19
CA ARG A 204 -30.41 -4.80 -7.88
C ARG A 204 -30.68 -4.78 -6.39
N PHE A 205 -31.96 -4.81 -6.01
CA PHE A 205 -32.33 -4.72 -4.61
C PHE A 205 -33.31 -5.82 -4.24
N ILE A 206 -33.19 -6.35 -3.02
CA ILE A 206 -34.03 -7.39 -2.46
C ILE A 206 -34.75 -6.83 -1.23
N GLU A 207 -36.07 -7.03 -1.18
CA GLU A 207 -36.95 -6.48 -0.13
C GLU A 207 -36.60 -6.97 1.28
N LYS A 208 -36.18 -8.21 1.39
CA LYS A 208 -35.88 -8.89 2.68
C LYS A 208 -34.41 -9.22 2.85
N LEU A 209 -33.51 -8.54 2.12
CA LEU A 209 -32.09 -8.69 2.41
C LEU A 209 -31.80 -8.10 3.79
N PRO A 210 -31.19 -8.86 4.72
CA PRO A 210 -30.85 -8.33 6.03
C PRO A 210 -29.96 -7.10 5.91
N GLU A 211 -30.36 -6.04 6.59
CA GLU A 211 -29.47 -4.89 6.79
C GLU A 211 -28.44 -5.25 7.85
N GLY A 212 -27.25 -4.73 7.70
CA GLY A 212 -26.20 -5.07 8.63
C GLY A 212 -24.93 -4.23 8.48
N VAL A 213 -23.93 -4.69 9.14
CA VAL A 213 -22.60 -4.06 9.19
C VAL A 213 -21.58 -4.82 8.35
N THR A 214 -22.07 -5.58 7.34
CA THR A 214 -21.23 -6.49 6.57
C THR A 214 -21.46 -6.35 5.06
N HIS A 215 -20.40 -6.54 4.29
CA HIS A 215 -20.47 -6.81 2.85
C HIS A 215 -19.81 -8.15 2.55
N LEU A 216 -20.38 -8.89 1.62
CA LEU A 216 -19.72 -10.00 0.94
C LEU A 216 -19.30 -9.55 -0.44
N VAL A 217 -18.02 -9.71 -0.75
CA VAL A 217 -17.45 -9.32 -2.05
C VAL A 217 -16.79 -10.53 -2.69
N VAL A 218 -17.27 -10.94 -3.87
CA VAL A 218 -16.69 -12.04 -4.64
C VAL A 218 -15.92 -11.46 -5.81
N ARG A 219 -14.64 -11.83 -5.92
CA ARG A 219 -13.77 -11.50 -7.03
C ARG A 219 -13.38 -12.77 -7.78
N GLN A 220 -12.52 -12.66 -8.80
CA GLN A 220 -12.19 -13.81 -9.66
C GLN A 220 -11.68 -15.04 -8.87
N ASN A 221 -10.79 -14.84 -7.91
CA ASN A 221 -10.13 -15.90 -7.15
C ASN A 221 -10.22 -15.73 -5.63
N SER A 222 -11.13 -14.88 -5.15
CA SER A 222 -11.27 -14.63 -3.71
C SER A 222 -12.67 -14.24 -3.31
N VAL A 223 -12.97 -14.51 -2.04
CA VAL A 223 -14.17 -14.02 -1.35
C VAL A 223 -13.74 -13.19 -0.16
N SER A 224 -14.29 -12.00 -0.02
CA SER A 224 -13.98 -11.08 1.07
C SER A 224 -15.23 -10.78 1.89
N PHE A 225 -15.11 -10.90 3.21
CA PHE A 225 -16.16 -10.57 4.17
C PHE A 225 -15.75 -9.31 4.91
N TYR A 226 -16.42 -8.21 4.64
CA TYR A 226 -16.18 -6.94 5.31
C TYR A 226 -17.08 -6.83 6.52
N THR A 227 -16.55 -6.42 7.65
CA THR A 227 -17.30 -6.01 8.82
C THR A 227 -16.97 -4.57 9.18
N PHE A 228 -18.00 -3.73 9.31
CA PHE A 228 -17.87 -2.30 9.56
C PHE A 228 -18.06 -1.94 11.04
N LEU A 229 -17.71 -2.87 11.92
CA LEU A 229 -17.65 -2.63 13.36
C LEU A 229 -16.39 -1.80 13.72
N ASN A 230 -16.16 -1.55 14.98
CA ASN A 230 -14.97 -0.82 15.43
C ASN A 230 -14.04 -1.76 16.23
N PRO A 231 -12.84 -2.08 15.73
CA PRO A 231 -12.28 -1.69 14.43
C PRO A 231 -12.93 -2.44 13.26
N PRO A 232 -12.96 -1.84 12.04
CA PRO A 232 -13.43 -2.54 10.85
C PRO A 232 -12.43 -3.62 10.43
N LEU A 233 -12.96 -4.74 9.90
CA LEU A 233 -12.18 -5.92 9.50
C LEU A 233 -12.57 -6.38 8.11
N VAL A 234 -11.61 -6.96 7.39
CA VAL A 234 -11.85 -7.73 6.16
C VAL A 234 -11.22 -9.10 6.31
N TYR A 235 -12.02 -10.14 6.11
CA TYR A 235 -11.57 -11.53 6.03
C TYR A 235 -11.53 -11.91 4.56
N ILE A 236 -10.37 -12.30 4.03
CA ILE A 236 -10.19 -12.65 2.62
C ILE A 236 -9.85 -14.13 2.53
N VAL A 237 -10.67 -14.88 1.81
CA VAL A 237 -10.39 -16.27 1.46
C VAL A 237 -9.96 -16.29 -0.02
N LYS A 238 -8.70 -16.63 -0.27
CA LYS A 238 -8.13 -16.75 -1.62
C LYS A 238 -8.27 -18.20 -2.07
N SER A 239 -9.30 -18.49 -2.85
CA SER A 239 -9.56 -19.79 -3.46
C SER A 239 -10.50 -19.61 -4.63
N LYS A 240 -10.08 -20.06 -5.80
CA LYS A 240 -10.91 -20.02 -7.00
C LYS A 240 -12.18 -20.84 -6.84
N GLN A 241 -12.08 -22.02 -6.26
CA GLN A 241 -13.23 -22.92 -6.06
C GLN A 241 -14.29 -22.28 -5.13
N ILE A 242 -13.85 -21.67 -4.03
CA ILE A 242 -14.75 -20.96 -3.11
C ILE A 242 -15.35 -19.74 -3.81
N ALA A 243 -14.56 -18.97 -4.56
CA ALA A 243 -15.04 -17.81 -5.31
C ALA A 243 -16.09 -18.23 -6.36
N ASP A 244 -15.87 -19.32 -7.09
CA ASP A 244 -16.82 -19.84 -8.06
C ASP A 244 -18.15 -20.26 -7.40
N ASN A 245 -18.11 -20.92 -6.22
CA ASN A 245 -19.31 -21.27 -5.46
C ASN A 245 -20.09 -20.04 -5.00
N TYR A 246 -19.40 -19.05 -4.44
CA TYR A 246 -20.06 -17.81 -4.02
C TYR A 246 -20.57 -16.96 -5.19
N ARG A 247 -19.92 -17.01 -6.36
CA ARG A 247 -20.43 -16.39 -7.58
C ARG A 247 -21.72 -17.07 -8.05
N ALA A 248 -21.81 -18.39 -7.99
CA ALA A 248 -23.05 -19.11 -8.28
C ALA A 248 -24.17 -18.74 -7.29
N PHE A 249 -23.85 -18.62 -6.00
CA PHE A 249 -24.79 -18.12 -4.99
C PHE A 249 -25.24 -16.68 -5.27
N PHE A 250 -24.30 -15.79 -5.63
CA PHE A 250 -24.63 -14.42 -6.04
C PHE A 250 -25.59 -14.40 -7.21
N ASN A 251 -25.32 -15.18 -8.27
CA ASN A 251 -26.17 -15.22 -9.47
C ASN A 251 -27.60 -15.70 -9.15
N MET A 252 -27.75 -16.68 -8.26
CA MET A 252 -29.07 -17.11 -7.78
C MET A 252 -29.82 -15.95 -7.10
N LEU A 253 -29.17 -15.20 -6.22
CA LEU A 253 -29.77 -14.01 -5.59
C LEU A 253 -30.05 -12.90 -6.61
N TRP A 254 -29.16 -12.74 -7.58
CA TRP A 254 -29.31 -11.75 -8.65
C TRP A 254 -30.56 -11.96 -9.47
N ASP A 255 -30.89 -13.21 -9.78
CA ASP A 255 -32.07 -13.56 -10.54
C ASP A 255 -33.37 -13.39 -9.71
N MET A 256 -33.28 -13.53 -8.39
CA MET A 256 -34.39 -13.29 -7.45
C MET A 256 -34.63 -11.79 -7.17
N ALA A 257 -33.61 -10.95 -7.39
CA ALA A 257 -33.69 -9.52 -7.08
C ALA A 257 -34.58 -8.78 -8.06
N VAL A 258 -35.50 -7.99 -7.54
CA VAL A 258 -36.43 -7.18 -8.35
C VAL A 258 -35.71 -5.95 -8.91
N GLY A 259 -35.76 -5.79 -10.24
CA GLY A 259 -35.62 -4.49 -10.87
C GLY A 259 -34.32 -4.24 -11.63
N ARG A 260 -34.35 -4.46 -12.96
CA ARG A 260 -33.67 -3.52 -13.86
C ARG A 260 -34.30 -2.15 -13.61
N ILE A 261 -33.54 -1.19 -13.12
CA ILE A 261 -33.95 0.21 -13.24
C ILE A 261 -33.82 0.52 -14.74
N PRO A 262 -34.93 0.90 -15.44
CA PRO A 262 -34.84 1.29 -16.83
C PRO A 262 -33.81 2.42 -16.94
N LYS A 263 -32.95 2.36 -17.97
CA LYS A 263 -32.19 3.54 -18.38
C LYS A 263 -33.21 4.65 -18.56
N LEU A 264 -33.12 5.72 -17.80
CA LEU A 264 -33.84 6.94 -18.10
C LEU A 264 -33.38 7.39 -19.47
N SER A 265 -34.31 7.31 -20.41
CA SER A 265 -34.16 7.78 -21.79
C SER A 265 -34.01 9.29 -21.86
#